data_91be10e01fdd79f2bd6b1f2564ec2dfa
#
_entry.id   91be10e01fdd79f2bd6b1f2564ec2dfa
#
_cell.length_a   1.000
_cell.length_b   1.000
_cell.length_c   1.000
_cell.angle_alpha   90.00
_cell.angle_beta   90.00
_cell.angle_gamma   90.00
#
_symmetry.space_group_name_H-M   'P 1'
#
loop_
_entity.id
_entity.type
_entity.pdbx_description
1 polymer ?
#
loop_
_entity_poly.entity_id
_entity_poly.type
_entity_poly.pdbx_seq_one_letter_code
_entity_poly.pdbx_strand_id
1 'polypeptide(L)' 'MKVNDVVQFTENHKWCGCLGIIEEDKGVGHPRRYMIGVPVPMQGTAYIFDDGTGIERIGTAVLVTGDAE' A
#
# COMPACT_ATOMS: atom_id res chain seq x y z
N MET A 1 9.03 1.91 -5.95
CA MET A 1 7.60 1.71 -5.65
C MET A 1 6.80 2.85 -6.22
N LYS A 2 5.59 2.56 -6.64
CA LYS A 2 4.73 3.57 -7.26
C LYS A 2 3.28 3.25 -6.97
N VAL A 3 2.40 4.19 -7.31
CA VAL A 3 0.96 4.01 -7.14
C VAL A 3 0.51 2.72 -7.80
N ASN A 4 -0.39 2.00 -7.13
CA ASN A 4 -0.93 0.69 -7.49
C ASN A 4 0.01 -0.48 -7.21
N ASP A 5 1.20 -0.25 -6.68
CA ASP A 5 2.02 -1.36 -6.22
C ASP A 5 1.38 -1.97 -4.97
N VAL A 6 1.40 -3.29 -4.91
CA VAL A 6 0.98 -4.02 -3.72
C VAL A 6 2.22 -4.19 -2.85
N VAL A 7 2.08 -3.84 -1.59
CA VAL A 7 3.19 -3.90 -0.64
C VAL A 7 2.81 -4.70 0.58
N GLN A 8 3.81 -5.22 1.25
CA GLN A 8 3.65 -5.89 2.52
C GLN A 8 4.45 -5.12 3.57
N PHE A 9 3.84 -4.90 4.72
CA PHE A 9 4.54 -4.26 5.81
C PHE A 9 5.57 -5.21 6.39
N THR A 10 6.80 -4.72 6.55
CA THR A 10 7.92 -5.54 6.99
C THR A 10 7.97 -5.62 8.52
N GLU A 11 8.91 -6.41 9.02
CA GLU A 11 9.07 -6.56 10.47
C GLU A 11 9.45 -5.26 11.17
N ASN A 12 9.87 -4.26 10.41
CA ASN A 12 10.19 -2.96 10.98
C ASN A 12 8.96 -2.08 11.21
N HIS A 13 7.79 -2.55 10.84
CA HIS A 13 6.56 -1.78 10.96
C HIS A 13 5.61 -2.47 11.93
N LYS A 14 4.86 -1.67 12.70
CA LYS A 14 3.90 -2.25 13.64
C LYS A 14 2.78 -3.02 12.95
N TRP A 15 2.56 -2.78 11.65
CA TRP A 15 1.57 -3.50 10.86
C TRP A 15 2.20 -4.66 10.09
N CYS A 16 3.33 -5.16 10.58
CA CYS A 16 4.07 -6.25 9.96
C CYS A 16 3.16 -7.37 9.49
N GLY A 17 3.37 -7.80 8.26
CA GLY A 17 2.60 -8.89 7.67
C GLY A 17 1.35 -8.47 6.92
N CYS A 18 0.85 -7.28 7.17
CA CYS A 18 -0.33 -6.80 6.46
C CYS A 18 0.02 -6.41 5.03
N LEU A 19 -0.97 -6.52 4.15
CA LEU A 19 -0.83 -6.14 2.76
C LEU A 19 -1.61 -4.88 2.49
N GLY A 20 -1.10 -4.07 1.56
CA GLY A 20 -1.79 -2.86 1.17
C GLY A 20 -1.41 -2.46 -0.24
N ILE A 21 -2.06 -1.42 -0.73
CA ILE A 21 -1.83 -0.90 -2.06
C ILE A 21 -1.44 0.57 -1.94
N ILE A 22 -0.39 0.98 -2.65
CA ILE A 22 0.03 2.37 -2.64
C ILE A 22 -1.00 3.19 -3.40
N GLU A 23 -1.64 4.12 -2.69
CA GLU A 23 -2.68 4.97 -3.26
C GLU A 23 -2.12 6.30 -3.72
N GLU A 24 -1.07 6.78 -3.07
CA GLU A 24 -0.49 8.08 -3.39
C GLU A 24 0.99 8.07 -3.10
N ASP A 25 1.78 8.79 -3.93
CA ASP A 25 3.21 8.97 -3.73
C ASP A 25 3.46 10.48 -3.67
N LYS A 26 3.88 10.97 -2.52
CA LYS A 26 4.08 12.39 -2.29
C LYS A 26 5.46 12.89 -2.74
N GLY A 27 6.31 11.97 -3.19
CA GLY A 27 7.61 12.34 -3.72
C GLY A 27 8.78 12.06 -2.81
N VAL A 28 9.95 12.04 -3.42
CA VAL A 28 11.20 11.73 -2.74
C VAL A 28 11.46 12.73 -1.60
N GLY A 29 11.88 12.20 -0.46
CA GLY A 29 12.22 13.04 0.68
C GLY A 29 11.07 13.37 1.61
N HIS A 30 9.85 13.08 1.21
CA HIS A 30 8.70 13.34 2.08
C HIS A 30 8.64 12.28 3.17
N PRO A 31 8.54 12.64 4.45
CA PRO A 31 8.54 11.65 5.55
C PRO A 31 7.32 10.74 5.54
N ARG A 32 6.23 11.16 4.91
CA ARG A 32 5.04 10.34 4.72
C ARG A 32 4.79 10.15 3.24
N ARG A 33 5.82 9.68 2.56
CA ARG A 33 5.82 9.63 1.11
C ARG A 33 4.66 8.82 0.52
N TYR A 34 4.44 7.63 1.07
CA TYR A 34 3.43 6.72 0.51
C TYR A 34 2.19 6.68 1.38
N MET A 35 1.04 6.85 0.75
CA MET A 35 -0.23 6.59 1.40
C MET A 35 -0.68 5.21 0.94
N ILE A 36 -0.84 4.30 1.91
CA ILE A 36 -1.10 2.89 1.62
C ILE A 36 -2.48 2.54 2.14
N GLY A 37 -3.33 2.03 1.24
CA GLY A 37 -4.65 1.57 1.62
C GLY A 37 -4.58 0.11 2.02
N VAL A 38 -4.98 -0.19 3.25
CA VAL A 38 -4.99 -1.55 3.79
C VAL A 38 -6.43 -1.96 4.03
N PRO A 39 -6.91 -3.02 3.37
CA PRO A 39 -8.29 -3.46 3.61
C PRO A 39 -8.42 -4.03 5.01
N VAL A 40 -9.43 -3.56 5.72
CA VAL A 40 -9.75 -4.03 7.06
C VAL A 40 -11.10 -4.73 6.99
N PRO A 41 -11.18 -6.02 7.28
CA PRO A 41 -12.44 -6.75 7.16
C PRO A 41 -13.57 -6.07 7.91
N MET A 42 -14.69 -5.88 7.22
CA MET A 42 -15.92 -5.32 7.76
C MET A 42 -15.83 -3.86 8.20
N GLN A 43 -14.70 -3.20 7.96
CA GLN A 43 -14.54 -1.81 8.37
C GLN A 43 -14.11 -0.89 7.23
N GLY A 44 -13.79 -1.46 6.08
CA GLY A 44 -13.39 -0.66 4.93
C GLY A 44 -11.88 -0.63 4.77
N THR A 45 -11.35 0.54 4.47
CA THR A 45 -9.92 0.69 4.19
C THR A 45 -9.27 1.60 5.21
N ALA A 46 -8.17 1.14 5.80
CA ALA A 46 -7.34 1.98 6.64
C ALA A 46 -6.24 2.58 5.79
N TYR A 47 -5.90 3.84 6.02
CA TYR A 47 -4.84 4.51 5.28
C TYR A 47 -3.65 4.73 6.19
N ILE A 48 -2.52 4.21 5.78
CA ILE A 48 -1.29 4.23 6.58
C ILE A 48 -0.22 4.91 5.76
N PHE A 49 0.53 5.78 6.40
CA PHE A 49 1.61 6.51 5.74
C PHE A 49 2.95 5.91 6.11
N ASP A 50 3.85 5.81 5.12
CA ASP A 50 5.20 5.30 5.34
C ASP A 50 6.14 5.96 4.35
N ASP A 51 7.41 6.08 4.74
CA ASP A 51 8.41 6.69 3.87
C ASP A 51 9.04 5.67 2.92
N GLY A 52 8.65 4.42 3.01
CA GLY A 52 9.17 3.35 2.16
C GLY A 52 10.05 2.36 2.88
N THR A 53 10.50 2.69 4.10
CA THR A 53 11.41 1.81 4.82
C THR A 53 10.70 0.65 5.51
N GLY A 54 9.41 0.80 5.80
CA GLY A 54 8.65 -0.22 6.49
C GLY A 54 7.78 -1.08 5.59
N ILE A 55 7.97 -1.00 4.27
CA ILE A 55 7.17 -1.75 3.32
C ILE A 55 8.05 -2.36 2.25
N GLU A 56 7.54 -3.43 1.65
CA GLU A 56 8.23 -4.14 0.58
C GLU A 56 7.25 -4.42 -0.54
N ARG A 57 7.65 -4.10 -1.77
CA ARG A 57 6.80 -4.34 -2.94
C ARG A 57 6.74 -5.83 -3.23
N ILE A 58 5.53 -6.35 -3.39
CA ILE A 58 5.36 -7.76 -3.73
C ILE A 58 4.64 -7.94 -5.07
N GLY A 59 4.11 -6.89 -5.66
CA GLY A 59 3.44 -7.00 -6.95
C GLY A 59 2.85 -5.68 -7.36
N THR A 60 2.02 -5.72 -8.38
CA THR A 60 1.32 -4.54 -8.88
C THR A 60 -0.15 -4.88 -9.01
N ALA A 61 -1.00 -4.01 -8.49
CA ALA A 61 -2.43 -4.20 -8.59
C ALA A 61 -2.89 -3.94 -10.02
N VAL A 62 -3.76 -4.80 -10.51
CA VAL A 62 -4.35 -4.65 -11.83
C VAL A 62 -5.85 -4.47 -11.66
N LEU A 63 -6.37 -3.38 -12.21
CA LEU A 63 -7.79 -3.15 -12.17
C LEU A 63 -8.48 -4.07 -13.15
N VAL A 64 -9.31 -4.96 -12.62
CA VAL A 64 -10.08 -5.87 -13.47
C VAL A 64 -11.50 -5.33 -13.53
N THR A 65 -11.93 -4.95 -14.72
CA THR A 65 -13.29 -4.49 -14.91
C THR A 65 -14.21 -5.68 -15.08
N GLY A 66 -15.30 -5.69 -14.33
CA GLY A 66 -16.18 -6.85 -14.31
C GLY A 66 -16.91 -7.12 -15.60
N ASP A 67 -16.88 -6.21 -16.50
CA ASP A 67 -17.54 -6.37 -17.80
C ASP A 67 -16.61 -6.94 -18.85
N ALA A 68 -15.47 -7.42 -18.45
CA ALA A 68 -14.49 -7.93 -19.39
C ALA A 68 -14.91 -9.22 -20.07
N GLU A 69 -15.96 -9.79 -19.66
CA GLU A 69 -16.45 -10.99 -20.29
C GLU A 69 -17.50 -10.74 -21.31
#